data_afea96f42a2debc5068f05ff367ad17b
#
_entry.id   afea96f42a2debc5068f05ff367ad17b
#
_cell.length_a   1.000
_cell.length_b   1.000
_cell.length_c   1.000
_cell.angle_alpha   90.00
_cell.angle_beta   90.00
_cell.angle_gamma   90.00
#
_symmetry.space_group_name_H-M   'P 1'
#
loop_
_entity.id
_entity.type
_entity.pdbx_description
1 polymer ?
#
loop_
_entity_poly.entity_id
_entity_poly.type
_entity_poly.pdbx_seq_one_letter_code
_entity_poly.pdbx_strand_id
1 'polypeptide(L)'
;MKTETKTGRWKYAAIVLIVTLLVGLFWSYVKNGPKGEIYLYGEEHSKQSILDKELSIWGEYYEKGMRDLFVEFPYTDAQFLNLWMQADDDELLDLQFKDWEGTAGGTEVEKNFLKQIKEQYPETVFHGTDVGHTWESTGPRYLAYLEANGQKDSEE
;
A
#
# COMPACT_ATOMS: atom_id res chain seq x y z
N MET A 1 51.82 35.17 -26.90
CA MET A 1 51.03 35.40 -25.67
C MET A 1 49.58 34.99 -25.95
N LYS A 2 49.14 33.84 -25.42
CA LYS A 2 47.72 33.39 -25.58
C LYS A 2 46.91 34.11 -24.51
N THR A 3 46.01 34.96 -24.89
CA THR A 3 44.98 35.53 -24.00
C THR A 3 44.00 34.45 -23.65
N GLU A 4 44.19 33.80 -22.49
CA GLU A 4 43.12 32.93 -21.94
C GLU A 4 41.92 33.81 -21.62
N THR A 5 40.84 33.48 -22.31
CA THR A 5 39.60 34.25 -22.27
C THR A 5 38.94 34.12 -20.88
N LYS A 6 38.74 35.25 -20.21
CA LYS A 6 38.04 35.37 -18.91
C LYS A 6 36.68 34.67 -18.88
N THR A 7 36.07 34.39 -20.02
CA THR A 7 34.78 33.71 -20.20
C THR A 7 34.75 32.25 -19.71
N GLY A 8 35.85 31.52 -19.69
CA GLY A 8 35.90 30.13 -19.20
C GLY A 8 35.72 30.04 -17.68
N ARG A 9 36.36 30.93 -16.94
CA ARG A 9 36.33 30.92 -15.45
C ARG A 9 34.94 31.20 -14.87
N TRP A 10 34.16 32.06 -15.51
CA TRP A 10 32.79 32.39 -15.11
C TRP A 10 31.84 31.20 -15.27
N LYS A 11 32.01 30.40 -16.31
CA LYS A 11 31.22 29.18 -16.50
C LYS A 11 31.45 28.15 -15.40
N TYR A 12 32.70 27.94 -15.02
CA TYR A 12 33.00 27.02 -13.91
C TYR A 12 32.50 27.57 -12.57
N ALA A 13 32.60 28.86 -12.32
CA ALA A 13 32.09 29.50 -11.10
C ALA A 13 30.54 29.34 -11.03
N ALA A 14 29.85 29.53 -12.14
CA ALA A 14 28.39 29.33 -12.19
C ALA A 14 28.00 27.85 -11.94
N ILE A 15 28.72 26.90 -12.53
CA ILE A 15 28.49 25.47 -12.31
C ILE A 15 28.69 25.10 -10.83
N VAL A 16 29.79 25.56 -10.22
CA VAL A 16 30.08 25.32 -8.80
C VAL A 16 28.94 25.88 -7.94
N LEU A 17 28.51 27.11 -8.22
CA LEU A 17 27.39 27.72 -7.47
C LEU A 17 26.08 26.89 -7.57
N ILE A 18 25.74 26.46 -8.77
CA ILE A 18 24.53 25.65 -9.01
C ILE A 18 24.63 24.31 -8.26
N VAL A 19 25.78 23.63 -8.35
CA VAL A 19 25.99 22.36 -7.65
C VAL A 19 25.91 22.56 -6.14
N THR A 20 26.50 23.63 -5.59
CA THR A 20 26.43 23.93 -4.15
C THR A 20 24.98 24.20 -3.71
N LEU A 21 24.20 24.94 -4.52
CA LEU A 21 22.78 25.18 -4.25
C LEU A 21 21.96 23.88 -4.28
N LEU A 22 22.17 23.04 -5.29
CA LEU A 22 21.46 21.75 -5.39
C LEU A 22 21.79 20.81 -4.22
N VAL A 23 23.08 20.73 -3.83
CA VAL A 23 23.49 19.96 -2.64
C VAL A 23 22.86 20.53 -1.37
N GLY A 24 22.83 21.87 -1.23
CA GLY A 24 22.18 22.53 -0.09
C GLY A 24 20.68 22.25 -0.02
N LEU A 25 19.97 22.31 -1.15
CA LEU A 25 18.55 21.99 -1.25
C LEU A 25 18.31 20.51 -0.95
N PHE A 26 19.11 19.62 -1.50
CA PHE A 26 19.01 18.18 -1.22
C PHE A 26 19.24 17.88 0.26
N TRP A 27 20.26 18.49 0.87
CA TRP A 27 20.54 18.32 2.30
C TRP A 27 19.43 18.88 3.18
N SER A 28 18.87 20.03 2.81
CA SER A 28 17.69 20.60 3.48
C SER A 28 16.48 19.69 3.37
N TYR A 29 16.24 19.09 2.20
CA TYR A 29 15.17 18.13 1.98
C TYR A 29 15.35 16.86 2.84
N VAL A 30 16.54 16.28 2.86
CA VAL A 30 16.84 15.09 3.68
C VAL A 30 16.71 15.38 5.18
N LYS A 31 17.11 16.58 5.63
CA LYS A 31 17.06 16.95 7.06
C LYS A 31 15.68 17.38 7.52
N ASN A 32 14.92 18.08 6.68
CA ASN A 32 13.65 18.72 7.01
C ASN A 32 12.47 18.14 6.20
N GLY A 33 12.71 17.10 5.39
CA GLY A 33 11.67 16.40 4.65
C GLY A 33 10.64 15.77 5.59
N PRO A 34 9.48 15.35 5.06
CA PRO A 34 8.44 14.76 5.87
C PRO A 34 9.01 13.56 6.63
N LYS A 35 8.95 13.65 7.96
CA LYS A 35 9.26 12.51 8.82
C LYS A 35 8.05 11.59 8.76
N GLY A 36 8.26 10.33 8.39
CA GLY A 36 7.21 9.32 8.48
C GLY A 36 6.75 9.20 9.94
N GLU A 37 5.46 9.24 10.14
CA GLU A 37 4.84 8.95 11.43
C GLU A 37 4.18 7.58 11.33
N ILE A 38 4.28 6.79 12.40
CA ILE A 38 3.62 5.49 12.50
C ILE A 38 2.50 5.63 13.51
N TYR A 39 1.28 5.38 13.06
CA TYR A 39 0.10 5.33 13.92
C TYR A 39 -0.31 3.89 14.10
N LEU A 40 -0.40 3.43 15.35
CA LEU A 40 -0.86 2.10 15.71
C LEU A 40 -2.26 2.21 16.30
N TYR A 41 -3.19 1.49 15.70
CA TYR A 41 -4.57 1.40 16.18
C TYR A 41 -4.83 -0.03 16.65
N GLY A 42 -5.41 -0.17 17.83
CA GLY A 42 -5.94 -1.46 18.28
C GLY A 42 -7.30 -1.68 17.65
N GLU A 43 -7.58 -2.90 17.23
CA GLU A 43 -8.88 -3.30 16.72
C GLU A 43 -9.56 -4.35 17.58
N GLU A 44 -10.85 -4.54 17.40
CA GLU A 44 -11.64 -5.65 17.88
C GLU A 44 -12.44 -6.16 16.69
N HIS A 45 -12.08 -7.34 16.18
CA HIS A 45 -12.71 -7.93 15.01
C HIS A 45 -14.23 -7.91 15.05
N SER A 46 -14.85 -7.64 13.93
CA SER A 46 -16.31 -7.68 13.73
C SER A 46 -17.10 -6.68 14.57
N LYS A 47 -16.45 -5.71 15.19
CA LYS A 47 -17.13 -4.68 15.94
C LYS A 47 -17.43 -3.47 15.05
N GLN A 48 -18.67 -3.29 14.67
CA GLN A 48 -19.12 -2.25 13.74
C GLN A 48 -18.55 -0.87 14.07
N SER A 49 -18.60 -0.44 15.35
CA SER A 49 -18.11 0.90 15.74
C SER A 49 -16.59 1.08 15.58
N ILE A 50 -15.82 0.00 15.63
CA ILE A 50 -14.37 0.01 15.37
C ILE A 50 -14.14 0.12 13.86
N LEU A 51 -14.78 -0.72 13.06
CA LEU A 51 -14.67 -0.70 11.60
C LEU A 51 -15.17 0.64 10.99
N ASP A 52 -16.23 1.23 11.54
CA ASP A 52 -16.67 2.58 11.14
C ASP A 52 -15.58 3.62 11.40
N LYS A 53 -14.87 3.50 12.54
CA LYS A 53 -13.77 4.39 12.88
C LYS A 53 -12.56 4.17 11.98
N GLU A 54 -12.22 2.92 11.67
CA GLU A 54 -11.14 2.58 10.73
C GLU A 54 -11.43 3.11 9.33
N LEU A 55 -12.65 2.91 8.83
CA LEU A 55 -13.07 3.46 7.54
C LEU A 55 -12.92 4.99 7.50
N SER A 56 -13.33 5.68 8.57
CA SER A 56 -13.18 7.13 8.69
C SER A 56 -11.70 7.56 8.70
N ILE A 57 -10.84 6.85 9.46
CA ILE A 57 -9.41 7.14 9.52
C ILE A 57 -8.76 6.87 8.16
N TRP A 58 -9.08 5.74 7.53
CA TRP A 58 -8.57 5.42 6.20
C TRP A 58 -8.95 6.51 5.19
N GLY A 59 -10.20 6.98 5.21
CA GLY A 59 -10.66 8.09 4.36
C GLY A 59 -9.81 9.35 4.53
N GLU A 60 -9.48 9.73 5.76
CA GLU A 60 -8.61 10.89 6.03
C GLU A 60 -7.20 10.72 5.43
N TYR A 61 -6.64 9.51 5.41
CA TYR A 61 -5.35 9.21 4.78
C TYR A 61 -5.46 9.14 3.26
N TYR A 62 -6.52 8.55 2.75
CA TYR A 62 -6.78 8.44 1.33
C TYR A 62 -6.90 9.82 0.67
N GLU A 63 -7.59 10.77 1.31
CA GLU A 63 -7.69 12.17 0.88
C GLU A 63 -6.34 12.90 0.88
N LYS A 64 -5.39 12.46 1.70
CA LYS A 64 -4.00 12.94 1.71
C LYS A 64 -3.11 12.27 0.64
N GLY A 65 -3.68 11.38 -0.18
CA GLY A 65 -2.98 10.69 -1.27
C GLY A 65 -2.41 9.32 -0.90
N MET A 66 -2.66 8.79 0.30
CA MET A 66 -2.27 7.42 0.64
C MET A 66 -3.11 6.41 -0.14
N ARG A 67 -2.51 5.29 -0.49
CA ARG A 67 -3.18 4.19 -1.20
C ARG A 67 -2.88 2.83 -0.57
N ASP A 68 -1.79 2.72 0.17
CA ASP A 68 -1.31 1.49 0.77
C ASP A 68 -1.91 1.32 2.17
N LEU A 69 -2.81 0.34 2.34
CA LEU A 69 -3.47 -0.02 3.58
C LEU A 69 -2.88 -1.32 4.11
N PHE A 70 -2.20 -1.24 5.25
CA PHE A 70 -1.63 -2.40 5.93
C PHE A 70 -2.65 -2.97 6.90
N VAL A 71 -2.96 -4.26 6.73
CA VAL A 71 -4.03 -4.95 7.46
C VAL A 71 -3.51 -6.25 8.10
N GLU A 72 -4.15 -6.68 9.18
CA GLU A 72 -3.84 -7.94 9.86
C GLU A 72 -4.44 -9.14 9.09
N PHE A 73 -4.12 -9.24 7.80
CA PHE A 73 -4.43 -10.39 6.96
C PHE A 73 -3.14 -11.07 6.51
N PRO A 74 -3.18 -12.39 6.21
CA PRO A 74 -2.09 -13.05 5.51
C PRO A 74 -1.81 -12.42 4.15
N TYR A 75 -0.56 -12.51 3.69
CA TYR A 75 -0.16 -11.97 2.38
C TYR A 75 -1.09 -12.45 1.25
N THR A 76 -1.36 -13.75 1.19
CA THR A 76 -2.21 -14.33 0.13
C THR A 76 -3.63 -13.79 0.15
N ASP A 77 -4.18 -13.54 1.33
CA ASP A 77 -5.52 -13.00 1.50
C ASP A 77 -5.59 -11.55 1.01
N ALA A 78 -4.58 -10.74 1.36
CA ALA A 78 -4.47 -9.37 0.86
C ALA A 78 -4.33 -9.32 -0.66
N GLN A 79 -3.58 -10.27 -1.28
CA GLN A 79 -3.48 -10.35 -2.75
C GLN A 79 -4.84 -10.67 -3.39
N PHE A 80 -5.63 -11.58 -2.82
CA PHE A 80 -6.98 -11.82 -3.32
C PHE A 80 -7.91 -10.62 -3.16
N LEU A 81 -7.80 -9.86 -2.06
CA LEU A 81 -8.52 -8.60 -1.92
C LEU A 81 -8.10 -7.59 -3.00
N ASN A 82 -6.82 -7.50 -3.33
CA ASN A 82 -6.35 -6.63 -4.41
C ASN A 82 -6.89 -7.05 -5.79
N LEU A 83 -7.00 -8.36 -6.05
CA LEU A 83 -7.67 -8.85 -7.26
C LEU A 83 -9.16 -8.50 -7.27
N TRP A 84 -9.84 -8.68 -6.13
CA TRP A 84 -11.24 -8.29 -5.99
C TRP A 84 -11.46 -6.78 -6.14
N MET A 85 -10.56 -5.94 -5.64
CA MET A 85 -10.63 -4.48 -5.84
C MET A 85 -10.69 -4.09 -7.32
N GLN A 86 -10.12 -4.90 -8.22
CA GLN A 86 -10.12 -4.69 -9.66
C GLN A 86 -11.26 -5.42 -10.40
N ALA A 87 -12.00 -6.29 -9.73
CA ALA A 87 -13.09 -7.06 -10.31
C ALA A 87 -14.40 -6.25 -10.39
N ASP A 88 -15.26 -6.58 -11.36
CA ASP A 88 -16.56 -5.93 -11.53
C ASP A 88 -17.63 -6.50 -10.59
N ASP A 89 -17.35 -7.64 -9.94
CA ASP A 89 -18.28 -8.36 -9.06
C ASP A 89 -17.63 -8.71 -7.71
N ASP A 90 -18.37 -9.42 -6.87
CA ASP A 90 -17.94 -9.83 -5.53
C ASP A 90 -17.58 -11.32 -5.45
N GLU A 91 -17.45 -12.06 -6.57
CA GLU A 91 -17.19 -13.50 -6.53
C GLU A 91 -15.89 -13.85 -5.77
N LEU A 92 -14.83 -13.08 -5.97
CA LEU A 92 -13.56 -13.27 -5.26
C LEU A 92 -13.69 -12.97 -3.76
N LEU A 93 -14.46 -11.94 -3.41
CA LEU A 93 -14.72 -11.61 -2.01
C LEU A 93 -15.56 -12.71 -1.34
N ASP A 94 -16.60 -13.19 -2.01
CA ASP A 94 -17.47 -14.27 -1.50
C ASP A 94 -16.66 -15.55 -1.27
N LEU A 95 -15.74 -15.86 -2.19
CA LEU A 95 -14.84 -17.00 -2.06
C LEU A 95 -13.89 -16.83 -0.87
N GLN A 96 -13.34 -15.62 -0.68
CA GLN A 96 -12.47 -15.31 0.45
C GLN A 96 -13.22 -15.47 1.79
N PHE A 97 -14.44 -14.95 1.89
CA PHE A 97 -15.27 -15.07 3.09
C PHE A 97 -15.71 -16.51 3.39
N LYS A 98 -15.82 -17.34 2.37
CA LYS A 98 -16.02 -18.79 2.55
C LYS A 98 -14.82 -19.45 3.21
N ASP A 99 -13.59 -19.07 2.84
CA ASP A 99 -12.38 -19.58 3.49
C ASP A 99 -12.23 -19.06 4.93
N TRP A 100 -12.76 -17.88 5.23
CA TRP A 100 -12.75 -17.28 6.55
C TRP A 100 -13.92 -17.71 7.44
N GLU A 101 -14.81 -18.58 6.97
CA GLU A 101 -15.96 -19.06 7.74
C GLU A 101 -15.52 -19.67 9.08
N GLY A 102 -16.09 -19.17 10.17
CA GLY A 102 -15.74 -19.59 11.54
C GLY A 102 -14.51 -18.88 12.13
N THR A 103 -13.86 -17.99 11.39
CA THR A 103 -12.79 -17.11 11.94
C THR A 103 -13.38 -15.80 12.46
N ALA A 104 -12.57 -15.04 13.20
CA ALA A 104 -12.96 -13.73 13.73
C ALA A 104 -13.24 -12.69 12.61
N GLY A 105 -12.50 -12.76 11.48
CA GLY A 105 -12.69 -11.88 10.32
C GLY A 105 -13.78 -12.34 9.34
N GLY A 106 -14.29 -13.57 9.47
CA GLY A 106 -15.27 -14.17 8.53
C GLY A 106 -16.71 -13.73 8.77
N THR A 107 -17.00 -12.47 9.01
CA THR A 107 -18.32 -11.96 9.36
C THR A 107 -18.89 -11.01 8.32
N GLU A 108 -20.21 -10.86 8.29
CA GLU A 108 -20.88 -9.90 7.42
C GLU A 108 -20.47 -8.44 7.73
N VAL A 109 -20.09 -8.14 8.96
CA VAL A 109 -19.63 -6.81 9.38
C VAL A 109 -18.32 -6.47 8.68
N GLU A 110 -17.33 -7.39 8.70
CA GLU A 110 -16.06 -7.28 8.01
C GLU A 110 -16.25 -7.19 6.48
N LYS A 111 -17.12 -8.04 5.94
CA LYS A 111 -17.45 -8.05 4.51
C LYS A 111 -17.99 -6.70 4.04
N ASN A 112 -18.90 -6.14 4.80
CA ASN A 112 -19.46 -4.82 4.51
C ASN A 112 -18.44 -3.70 4.64
N PHE A 113 -17.52 -3.79 5.59
CA PHE A 113 -16.40 -2.85 5.73
C PHE A 113 -15.52 -2.86 4.47
N LEU A 114 -15.09 -4.04 4.00
CA LEU A 114 -14.29 -4.16 2.77
C LEU A 114 -15.04 -3.61 1.54
N LYS A 115 -16.34 -3.89 1.42
CA LYS A 115 -17.18 -3.33 0.34
C LYS A 115 -17.23 -1.80 0.39
N GLN A 116 -17.31 -1.20 1.57
CA GLN A 116 -17.27 0.24 1.72
C GLN A 116 -15.90 0.82 1.33
N ILE A 117 -14.79 0.12 1.61
CA ILE A 117 -13.47 0.51 1.12
C ILE A 117 -13.45 0.52 -0.40
N LYS A 118 -13.91 -0.54 -1.05
CA LYS A 118 -13.95 -0.61 -2.53
C LYS A 118 -14.80 0.49 -3.14
N GLU A 119 -15.96 0.77 -2.56
CA GLU A 119 -16.89 1.78 -3.06
C GLU A 119 -16.36 3.21 -2.89
N GLN A 120 -15.82 3.53 -1.70
CA GLN A 120 -15.44 4.90 -1.34
C GLN A 120 -13.97 5.19 -1.68
N TYR A 121 -13.10 4.18 -1.67
CA TYR A 121 -11.63 4.30 -1.80
C TYR A 121 -11.07 3.28 -2.79
N PRO A 122 -11.51 3.30 -4.08
CA PRO A 122 -11.27 2.23 -5.04
C PRO A 122 -9.79 2.01 -5.43
N GLU A 123 -8.91 2.97 -5.17
CA GLU A 123 -7.47 2.84 -5.44
C GLU A 123 -6.70 2.25 -4.24
N THR A 124 -7.39 1.76 -3.21
CA THR A 124 -6.74 1.13 -2.05
C THR A 124 -6.01 -0.15 -2.46
N VAL A 125 -4.77 -0.28 -2.01
CA VAL A 125 -3.94 -1.48 -2.13
C VAL A 125 -3.75 -2.08 -0.74
N PHE A 126 -4.21 -3.31 -0.55
CA PHE A 126 -4.06 -4.03 0.71
C PHE A 126 -2.69 -4.69 0.81
N HIS A 127 -2.05 -4.53 1.96
CA HIS A 127 -0.80 -5.20 2.33
C HIS A 127 -1.03 -6.06 3.56
N GLY A 128 -0.92 -7.37 3.40
CA GLY A 128 -1.08 -8.32 4.51
C GLY A 128 0.17 -8.34 5.39
N THR A 129 -0.04 -8.24 6.70
CA THR A 129 1.04 -8.16 7.70
C THR A 129 1.02 -9.31 8.70
N ASP A 130 0.04 -10.20 8.60
CA ASP A 130 -0.10 -11.35 9.50
C ASP A 130 0.51 -12.63 8.93
N VAL A 131 0.71 -13.61 9.81
CA VAL A 131 1.14 -14.96 9.44
C VAL A 131 0.01 -15.71 8.73
N GLY A 132 0.36 -16.72 7.93
CA GLY A 132 -0.60 -17.44 7.08
C GLY A 132 -1.54 -18.38 7.85
N HIS A 133 -2.53 -17.87 8.56
CA HIS A 133 -3.56 -18.68 9.23
C HIS A 133 -4.40 -19.50 8.25
N THR A 134 -4.60 -18.99 7.05
CA THR A 134 -5.42 -19.58 5.97
C THR A 134 -4.57 -20.21 4.87
N TRP A 135 -3.29 -20.53 5.16
CA TRP A 135 -2.35 -21.04 4.16
C TRP A 135 -2.82 -22.36 3.49
N GLU A 136 -3.64 -23.18 4.18
CA GLU A 136 -4.20 -24.42 3.63
C GLU A 136 -5.33 -24.18 2.60
N SER A 137 -5.96 -23.00 2.61
CA SER A 137 -7.06 -22.63 1.70
C SER A 137 -6.62 -21.57 0.69
N THR A 138 -6.31 -20.37 1.13
CA THR A 138 -5.92 -19.25 0.23
C THR A 138 -4.54 -19.41 -0.36
N GLY A 139 -3.59 -20.01 0.35
CA GLY A 139 -2.24 -20.25 -0.15
C GLY A 139 -2.20 -21.08 -1.45
N PRO A 140 -2.75 -22.31 -1.47
CA PRO A 140 -2.82 -23.14 -2.69
C PRO A 140 -3.62 -22.47 -3.82
N ARG A 141 -4.68 -21.74 -3.51
CA ARG A 141 -5.46 -21.01 -4.50
C ARG A 141 -4.65 -19.88 -5.13
N TYR A 142 -3.88 -19.14 -4.34
CA TYR A 142 -3.02 -18.08 -4.86
C TYR A 142 -1.89 -18.65 -5.73
N LEU A 143 -1.25 -19.76 -5.31
CA LEU A 143 -0.27 -20.44 -6.13
C LEU A 143 -0.85 -20.92 -7.47
N ALA A 144 -2.07 -21.49 -7.45
CA ALA A 144 -2.76 -21.88 -8.68
C ALA A 144 -3.07 -20.67 -9.59
N TYR A 145 -3.45 -19.55 -9.01
CA TYR A 145 -3.63 -18.31 -9.76
C TYR A 145 -2.33 -17.83 -10.41
N LEU A 146 -1.20 -17.81 -9.68
CA LEU A 146 0.10 -17.42 -10.21
C LEU A 146 0.54 -18.37 -11.34
N GLU A 147 0.35 -19.67 -11.15
CA GLU A 147 0.67 -20.68 -12.18
C GLU A 147 -0.14 -20.49 -13.46
N ALA A 148 -1.46 -20.24 -13.32
CA ALA A 148 -2.35 -19.99 -14.45
C ALA A 148 -2.01 -18.71 -15.22
N ASN A 149 -1.41 -17.73 -14.56
CA ASN A 149 -0.97 -16.47 -15.15
C ASN A 149 0.52 -16.41 -15.53
N GLY A 150 1.24 -17.55 -15.44
CA GLY A 150 2.66 -17.63 -15.77
C GLY A 150 3.60 -16.91 -14.81
N GLN A 151 3.16 -16.66 -13.57
CA GLN A 151 3.88 -15.90 -12.54
C GLN A 151 4.46 -16.79 -11.42
N LYS A 152 4.36 -18.12 -11.54
CA LYS A 152 4.76 -19.09 -10.50
C LYS A 152 6.20 -18.93 -10.00
N ASP A 153 7.11 -18.51 -10.88
CA ASP A 153 8.52 -18.32 -10.59
C ASP A 153 8.92 -16.83 -10.58
N SER A 154 7.96 -15.90 -10.46
CA SER A 154 8.26 -14.48 -10.32
C SER A 154 8.83 -14.19 -8.94
N GLU A 155 9.78 -13.24 -8.85
CA GLU A 155 10.39 -12.78 -7.59
C GLU A 155 9.50 -11.76 -6.84
N GLU A 156 8.21 -11.76 -7.06
CA GLU A 156 7.28 -10.90 -6.32
C GLU A 156 6.89 -11.48 -4.97
#